data_55231affc3e8d9cc369f5be3b69d8dbf
#
_entry.id   55231affc3e8d9cc369f5be3b69d8dbf
#
_cell.length_a   1.000
_cell.length_b   1.000
_cell.length_c   1.000
_cell.angle_alpha   90.00
_cell.angle_beta   90.00
_cell.angle_gamma   90.00
#
_symmetry.space_group_name_H-M   'P 1'
#
loop_
_entity.id
_entity.type
_entity.pdbx_description
1 polymer ?
#
loop_
_entity_poly.entity_id
_entity_poly.type
_entity_poly.pdbx_seq_one_letter_code
_entity_poly.pdbx_strand_id
1 'polypeptide(L)'
;MRRPGAPMRVVAELEYVKGRRIGASQGQNSEVHLSHDPQIGGVVVVKELDKARIPDPTRYFAEAHAMFAAAHPNVVPIKYACQTPGVIALVMPYYPIGSLADRIADDPLSPCAAIRMGLDTLVGVRAIHSNGLLHLDIKPSNVLFDSANRALVADFGQSEVLGPGGVVTGLRMYDRAIPPECFLHGAAIVATDLYQVGLTLYRAVNGDRWFNSQQPSDLRSAVISGDFPDRNAFAPHVPSRLRTVIRQALDKDHTTRIPTATAFIDALTQIAVSIDWRQSTVGPGHVRWTGTPLGRAGLEVDLAPNGSRYDVTIHTVTSTARRAKQQAALWKSDMTNRKAYDHLNKVFRVLS
;
A
#
# COMPACT_ATOMS: atom_id res chain seq x y z
N MET A 1 49.20 -22.81 -2.77
CA MET A 1 47.75 -22.57 -2.62
C MET A 1 47.23 -23.46 -1.49
N ARG A 2 46.80 -22.92 -0.34
CA ARG A 2 46.11 -23.70 0.69
C ARG A 2 44.71 -24.04 0.18
N ARG A 3 44.28 -25.31 0.25
CA ARG A 3 42.90 -25.73 -0.02
C ARG A 3 41.96 -24.92 0.91
N PRO A 4 40.85 -24.34 0.44
CA PRO A 4 39.89 -23.73 1.35
C PRO A 4 39.44 -24.79 2.35
N GLY A 5 39.59 -24.49 3.66
CA GLY A 5 39.15 -25.39 4.73
C GLY A 5 37.63 -25.67 4.60
N ALA A 6 37.19 -26.83 5.07
CA ALA A 6 35.79 -27.17 5.15
C ALA A 6 35.02 -26.05 5.93
N PRO A 7 33.78 -25.69 5.52
CA PRO A 7 33.01 -24.66 6.23
C PRO A 7 32.81 -25.06 7.70
N MET A 8 33.20 -24.18 8.61
CA MET A 8 33.09 -24.40 10.05
C MET A 8 31.75 -23.84 10.53
N ARG A 9 30.91 -24.69 11.13
CA ARG A 9 29.67 -24.25 11.79
C ARG A 9 30.00 -23.64 13.15
N VAL A 10 29.59 -22.39 13.36
CA VAL A 10 29.65 -21.69 14.65
C VAL A 10 28.22 -21.50 15.15
N VAL A 11 28.01 -21.77 16.44
CA VAL A 11 26.76 -21.47 17.15
C VAL A 11 27.02 -20.22 17.99
N ALA A 12 26.13 -19.22 17.86
CA ALA A 12 26.19 -17.98 18.62
C ALA A 12 24.88 -17.78 19.38
N GLU A 13 24.96 -17.13 20.53
CA GLU A 13 23.80 -16.70 21.31
C GLU A 13 23.35 -15.32 20.82
N LEU A 14 22.05 -15.17 20.61
CA LEU A 14 21.40 -13.93 20.23
C LEU A 14 20.35 -13.61 21.30
N GLU A 15 20.36 -12.38 21.79
CA GLU A 15 19.46 -11.92 22.83
C GLU A 15 18.61 -10.76 22.35
N TYR A 16 17.33 -10.76 22.71
CA TYR A 16 16.47 -9.59 22.61
C TYR A 16 15.49 -9.55 23.79
N VAL A 17 15.25 -8.34 24.29
CA VAL A 17 14.25 -8.10 25.34
C VAL A 17 12.93 -7.81 24.67
N LYS A 18 11.99 -8.74 24.83
CA LYS A 18 10.65 -8.67 24.23
C LYS A 18 9.85 -7.53 24.86
N GLY A 19 9.43 -6.59 24.03
CA GLY A 19 8.62 -5.45 24.42
C GLY A 19 7.14 -5.58 23.99
N ARG A 20 6.50 -4.45 23.71
CA ARG A 20 5.07 -4.43 23.38
C ARG A 20 4.78 -5.12 22.03
N ARG A 21 3.65 -5.84 21.97
CA ARG A 21 3.16 -6.41 20.73
C ARG A 21 2.70 -5.27 19.79
N ILE A 22 3.04 -5.39 18.50
CA ILE A 22 2.62 -4.49 17.43
C ILE A 22 1.99 -5.31 16.30
N GLY A 23 1.24 -4.68 15.40
CA GLY A 23 0.64 -5.39 14.25
C GLY A 23 -0.39 -6.46 14.65
N ALA A 24 -1.22 -6.22 15.67
CA ALA A 24 -2.15 -7.20 16.25
C ALA A 24 -3.14 -7.84 15.24
N SER A 25 -3.29 -7.27 14.03
CA SER A 25 -4.13 -7.77 12.94
C SER A 25 -3.37 -8.59 11.89
N GLN A 26 -2.05 -8.77 12.04
CA GLN A 26 -1.21 -9.40 11.03
C GLN A 26 -0.89 -10.87 11.39
N GLY A 27 -1.63 -11.77 10.73
CA GLY A 27 -1.34 -13.20 10.66
C GLY A 27 -1.75 -14.00 11.91
N GLN A 28 -2.43 -15.13 11.68
CA GLN A 28 -2.84 -16.06 12.75
C GLN A 28 -1.66 -16.88 13.30
N ASN A 29 -0.51 -16.89 12.63
CA ASN A 29 0.61 -17.79 12.89
C ASN A 29 1.88 -17.11 13.40
N SER A 30 1.87 -15.79 13.58
CA SER A 30 3.03 -15.04 14.03
C SER A 30 2.67 -13.96 15.05
N GLU A 31 3.63 -13.65 15.92
CA GLU A 31 3.56 -12.51 16.83
C GLU A 31 4.66 -11.52 16.48
N VAL A 32 4.32 -10.24 16.42
CA VAL A 32 5.28 -9.17 16.11
C VAL A 32 5.44 -8.27 17.33
N HIS A 33 6.68 -8.09 17.77
CA HIS A 33 7.01 -7.31 18.96
C HIS A 33 8.01 -6.20 18.63
N LEU A 34 7.75 -5.01 19.16
CA LEU A 34 8.77 -3.98 19.30
C LEU A 34 9.66 -4.38 20.47
N SER A 35 10.92 -4.67 20.21
CA SER A 35 11.86 -5.26 21.15
C SER A 35 13.15 -4.43 21.24
N HIS A 36 13.96 -4.68 22.25
CA HIS A 36 15.29 -4.11 22.38
C HIS A 36 16.31 -5.23 22.24
N ASP A 37 17.31 -5.03 21.39
CA ASP A 37 18.45 -5.92 21.24
C ASP A 37 19.65 -5.32 21.99
N PRO A 38 20.07 -5.90 23.13
CA PRO A 38 21.15 -5.34 23.93
C PRO A 38 22.53 -5.50 23.27
N GLN A 39 22.69 -6.46 22.35
CA GLN A 39 23.98 -6.73 21.69
C GLN A 39 24.28 -5.68 20.62
N ILE A 40 23.26 -5.13 19.96
CA ILE A 40 23.42 -4.01 19.01
C ILE A 40 23.02 -2.65 19.61
N GLY A 41 22.52 -2.63 20.85
CA GLY A 41 22.15 -1.40 21.55
C GLY A 41 20.98 -0.65 20.93
N GLY A 42 20.01 -1.34 20.33
CA GLY A 42 18.99 -0.71 19.52
C GLY A 42 17.59 -1.32 19.57
N VAL A 43 16.61 -0.52 19.14
CA VAL A 43 15.22 -0.98 18.97
C VAL A 43 15.10 -1.75 17.67
N VAL A 44 14.46 -2.91 17.75
CA VAL A 44 14.20 -3.81 16.62
C VAL A 44 12.75 -4.27 16.62
N VAL A 45 12.30 -4.75 15.48
CA VAL A 45 11.07 -5.52 15.35
C VAL A 45 11.42 -6.99 15.30
N VAL A 46 10.81 -7.79 16.16
CA VAL A 46 10.95 -9.24 16.19
C VAL A 46 9.63 -9.88 15.80
N LYS A 47 9.63 -10.62 14.70
CA LYS A 47 8.52 -11.47 14.25
C LYS A 47 8.82 -12.90 14.67
N GLU A 48 8.01 -13.45 15.57
CA GLU A 48 8.11 -14.81 16.06
C GLU A 48 7.10 -15.71 15.33
N LEU A 49 7.59 -16.79 14.76
CA LEU A 49 6.82 -17.83 14.10
C LEU A 49 6.81 -19.08 14.99
N ASP A 50 5.64 -19.55 15.38
CA ASP A 50 5.48 -20.77 16.17
C ASP A 50 5.80 -22.00 15.31
N LYS A 51 6.83 -22.76 15.67
CA LYS A 51 7.25 -23.98 14.97
C LYS A 51 6.14 -25.04 14.91
N ALA A 52 5.29 -25.11 15.93
CA ALA A 52 4.18 -26.05 15.96
C ALA A 52 3.15 -25.80 14.86
N ARG A 53 3.12 -24.57 14.30
CA ARG A 53 2.22 -24.17 13.21
C ARG A 53 2.88 -24.27 11.82
N ILE A 54 4.15 -24.63 11.74
CA ILE A 54 4.89 -24.85 10.49
C ILE A 54 5.12 -26.36 10.32
N PRO A 55 4.28 -27.06 9.54
CA PRO A 55 4.35 -28.52 9.44
C PRO A 55 5.67 -29.04 8.88
N ASP A 56 6.31 -28.27 8.00
CA ASP A 56 7.56 -28.66 7.32
C ASP A 56 8.74 -27.86 7.90
N PRO A 57 9.63 -28.54 8.67
CA PRO A 57 10.82 -27.89 9.23
C PRO A 57 11.77 -27.27 8.20
N THR A 58 11.76 -27.73 6.95
CA THR A 58 12.60 -27.16 5.88
C THR A 58 12.16 -25.74 5.52
N ARG A 59 10.94 -25.36 5.84
CA ARG A 59 10.36 -24.02 5.61
C ARG A 59 10.57 -23.05 6.78
N TYR A 60 11.21 -23.45 7.87
CA TYR A 60 11.41 -22.58 9.05
C TYR A 60 12.04 -21.23 8.73
N PHE A 61 12.97 -21.20 7.79
CA PHE A 61 13.65 -19.96 7.38
C PHE A 61 13.25 -19.46 5.99
N ALA A 62 12.16 -19.98 5.42
CA ALA A 62 11.74 -19.60 4.05
C ALA A 62 11.51 -18.08 3.91
N GLU A 63 10.83 -17.46 4.88
CA GLU A 63 10.62 -16.01 4.90
C GLU A 63 11.94 -15.24 5.00
N ALA A 64 12.86 -15.67 5.87
CA ALA A 64 14.18 -15.06 6.02
C ALA A 64 15.00 -15.16 4.70
N HIS A 65 14.95 -16.32 4.04
CA HIS A 65 15.62 -16.52 2.76
C HIS A 65 15.04 -15.62 1.67
N ALA A 66 13.70 -15.48 1.60
CA ALA A 66 13.03 -14.60 0.66
C ALA A 66 13.41 -13.13 0.88
N MET A 67 13.38 -12.66 2.13
CA MET A 67 13.80 -11.30 2.50
C MET A 67 15.27 -11.03 2.14
N PHE A 68 16.16 -11.99 2.40
CA PHE A 68 17.59 -11.86 2.09
C PHE A 68 17.81 -11.83 0.57
N ALA A 69 17.15 -12.71 -0.20
CA ALA A 69 17.26 -12.77 -1.65
C ALA A 69 16.72 -11.48 -2.30
N ALA A 70 15.64 -10.92 -1.76
CA ALA A 70 14.99 -9.70 -2.27
C ALA A 70 15.64 -8.40 -1.72
N ALA A 71 16.83 -8.44 -1.13
CA ALA A 71 17.48 -7.30 -0.50
C ALA A 71 17.58 -6.08 -1.45
N HIS A 72 16.89 -4.99 -1.09
CA HIS A 72 16.81 -3.77 -1.89
C HIS A 72 16.43 -2.57 -0.98
N PRO A 73 16.86 -1.31 -1.28
CA PRO A 73 16.48 -0.14 -0.49
C PRO A 73 14.97 0.11 -0.32
N ASN A 74 14.12 -0.43 -1.20
CA ASN A 74 12.66 -0.37 -1.09
C ASN A 74 12.04 -1.69 -0.57
N VAL A 75 12.84 -2.54 0.06
CA VAL A 75 12.40 -3.77 0.74
C VAL A 75 12.89 -3.72 2.18
N VAL A 76 12.05 -4.08 3.14
CA VAL A 76 12.45 -4.15 4.55
C VAL A 76 13.54 -5.22 4.70
N PRO A 77 14.75 -4.87 5.14
CA PRO A 77 15.83 -5.83 5.27
C PRO A 77 15.65 -6.70 6.50
N ILE A 78 16.08 -7.94 6.41
CA ILE A 78 16.32 -8.77 7.60
C ILE A 78 17.66 -8.38 8.23
N LYS A 79 17.70 -8.19 9.55
CA LYS A 79 18.96 -8.02 10.30
C LYS A 79 19.61 -9.38 10.58
N TYR A 80 18.83 -10.27 11.15
CA TYR A 80 19.21 -11.68 11.38
C TYR A 80 17.96 -12.53 11.62
N ALA A 81 18.14 -13.85 11.52
CA ALA A 81 17.15 -14.84 11.91
C ALA A 81 17.77 -15.84 12.89
N CYS A 82 17.02 -16.21 13.91
CA CYS A 82 17.45 -17.20 14.89
C CYS A 82 16.30 -18.13 15.29
N GLN A 83 16.59 -19.13 16.07
CA GLN A 83 15.58 -20.07 16.54
C GLN A 83 15.81 -20.50 17.98
N THR A 84 14.69 -20.72 18.66
CA THR A 84 14.65 -21.46 19.92
C THR A 84 13.99 -22.83 19.69
N PRO A 85 13.86 -23.69 20.71
CA PRO A 85 13.11 -24.95 20.57
C PRO A 85 11.68 -24.76 20.01
N GLY A 86 10.98 -23.68 20.38
CA GLY A 86 9.57 -23.45 20.03
C GLY A 86 9.32 -22.46 18.91
N VAL A 87 10.23 -21.50 18.66
CA VAL A 87 9.97 -20.41 17.73
C VAL A 87 11.12 -20.16 16.75
N ILE A 88 10.80 -19.61 15.60
CA ILE A 88 11.71 -18.92 14.68
C ILE A 88 11.53 -17.43 14.89
N ALA A 89 12.59 -16.68 15.13
CA ALA A 89 12.57 -15.24 15.27
C ALA A 89 13.25 -14.57 14.05
N LEU A 90 12.51 -13.67 13.40
CA LEU A 90 13.01 -12.81 12.34
C LEU A 90 13.16 -11.40 12.89
N VAL A 91 14.35 -10.84 12.82
CA VAL A 91 14.68 -9.52 13.39
C VAL A 91 14.90 -8.51 12.28
N MET A 92 14.19 -7.40 12.37
CA MET A 92 14.12 -6.36 11.35
C MET A 92 14.30 -4.97 11.97
N PRO A 93 14.67 -3.94 11.19
CA PRO A 93 14.63 -2.56 11.65
C PRO A 93 13.22 -2.13 12.06
N TYR A 94 13.14 -1.23 13.04
CA TYR A 94 11.91 -0.55 13.40
C TYR A 94 11.73 0.72 12.53
N TYR A 95 10.53 0.90 11.98
CA TYR A 95 10.14 2.06 11.19
C TYR A 95 9.08 2.87 11.96
N PRO A 96 9.48 3.92 12.71
CA PRO A 96 8.58 4.66 13.61
C PRO A 96 7.51 5.48 12.87
N ILE A 97 7.72 5.78 11.59
CA ILE A 97 6.74 6.50 10.76
C ILE A 97 5.49 5.63 10.52
N GLY A 98 5.61 4.30 10.65
CA GLY A 98 4.51 3.36 10.50
C GLY A 98 4.24 2.94 9.06
N SER A 99 3.05 2.41 8.84
CA SER A 99 2.59 1.84 7.58
C SER A 99 1.77 2.84 6.75
N LEU A 100 1.54 2.49 5.49
CA LEU A 100 0.57 3.19 4.64
C LEU A 100 -0.84 3.09 5.23
N ALA A 101 -1.21 1.95 5.85
CA ALA A 101 -2.51 1.81 6.49
C ALA A 101 -2.74 2.85 7.58
N ASP A 102 -1.71 3.12 8.40
CA ASP A 102 -1.79 4.16 9.44
C ASP A 102 -1.99 5.55 8.83
N ARG A 103 -1.36 5.82 7.67
CA ARG A 103 -1.43 7.13 7.01
C ARG A 103 -2.77 7.41 6.32
N ILE A 104 -3.44 6.37 5.82
CA ILE A 104 -4.69 6.51 5.07
C ILE A 104 -5.93 6.15 5.91
N ALA A 105 -5.77 5.94 7.19
CA ALA A 105 -6.84 5.59 8.11
C ALA A 105 -7.94 6.68 8.15
N ASP A 106 -7.53 7.93 8.20
CA ASP A 106 -8.42 9.08 8.28
C ASP A 106 -8.63 9.77 6.94
N ASP A 107 -7.56 10.13 6.24
CA ASP A 107 -7.60 10.86 4.98
C ASP A 107 -6.71 10.18 3.91
N PRO A 108 -7.06 10.27 2.62
CA PRO A 108 -6.26 9.73 1.55
C PRO A 108 -4.94 10.49 1.38
N LEU A 109 -3.97 9.85 0.72
CA LEU A 109 -2.77 10.56 0.26
C LEU A 109 -3.11 11.53 -0.86
N SER A 110 -2.32 12.62 -0.96
CA SER A 110 -2.35 13.46 -2.16
C SER A 110 -1.87 12.66 -3.39
N PRO A 111 -2.29 13.05 -4.61
CA PRO A 111 -1.87 12.36 -5.83
C PRO A 111 -0.35 12.21 -5.98
N CYS A 112 0.43 13.26 -5.69
CA CYS A 112 1.89 13.18 -5.75
C CYS A 112 2.46 12.22 -4.70
N ALA A 113 1.93 12.24 -3.48
CA ALA A 113 2.37 11.33 -2.43
C ALA A 113 2.04 9.87 -2.77
N ALA A 114 0.85 9.61 -3.34
CA ALA A 114 0.44 8.28 -3.78
C ALA A 114 1.29 7.76 -4.95
N ILE A 115 1.58 8.61 -5.95
CA ILE A 115 2.48 8.26 -7.07
C ILE A 115 3.87 7.91 -6.54
N ARG A 116 4.45 8.74 -5.66
CA ARG A 116 5.78 8.48 -5.08
C ARG A 116 5.81 7.17 -4.31
N MET A 117 4.85 6.95 -3.43
CA MET A 117 4.70 5.69 -2.69
C MET A 117 4.57 4.50 -3.63
N GLY A 118 3.75 4.62 -4.70
CA GLY A 118 3.59 3.59 -5.70
C GLY A 118 4.88 3.27 -6.47
N LEU A 119 5.65 4.29 -6.85
CA LEU A 119 6.95 4.12 -7.50
C LEU A 119 7.95 3.40 -6.58
N ASP A 120 8.07 3.82 -5.33
CA ASP A 120 8.95 3.17 -4.35
C ASP A 120 8.55 1.70 -4.15
N THR A 121 7.25 1.43 -3.98
CA THR A 121 6.71 0.07 -3.81
C THR A 121 7.02 -0.79 -5.05
N LEU A 122 6.79 -0.26 -6.26
CA LEU A 122 7.05 -0.99 -7.51
C LEU A 122 8.53 -1.27 -7.74
N VAL A 123 9.42 -0.39 -7.31
CA VAL A 123 10.87 -0.63 -7.36
C VAL A 123 11.25 -1.79 -6.44
N GLY A 124 10.67 -1.87 -5.24
CA GLY A 124 10.80 -3.01 -4.34
C GLY A 124 10.24 -4.31 -4.95
N VAL A 125 9.02 -4.27 -5.48
CA VAL A 125 8.37 -5.41 -6.14
C VAL A 125 9.18 -5.90 -7.35
N ARG A 126 9.76 -4.99 -8.14
CA ARG A 126 10.65 -5.35 -9.25
C ARG A 126 11.87 -6.13 -8.76
N ALA A 127 12.48 -5.73 -7.65
CA ALA A 127 13.59 -6.45 -7.05
C ALA A 127 13.18 -7.86 -6.60
N ILE A 128 12.00 -8.01 -5.97
CA ILE A 128 11.43 -9.31 -5.58
C ILE A 128 11.24 -10.20 -6.81
N HIS A 129 10.59 -9.71 -7.86
CA HIS A 129 10.35 -10.46 -9.10
C HIS A 129 11.64 -10.85 -9.84
N SER A 130 12.67 -9.96 -9.82
CA SER A 130 13.98 -10.26 -10.41
C SER A 130 14.73 -11.39 -9.71
N ASN A 131 14.36 -11.71 -8.48
CA ASN A 131 14.88 -12.86 -7.73
C ASN A 131 13.98 -14.11 -7.83
N GLY A 132 13.05 -14.13 -8.78
CA GLY A 132 12.16 -15.26 -8.99
C GLY A 132 11.14 -15.49 -7.88
N LEU A 133 10.78 -14.44 -7.15
CA LEU A 133 9.83 -14.48 -6.03
C LEU A 133 8.55 -13.71 -6.39
N LEU A 134 7.41 -14.15 -5.84
CA LEU A 134 6.20 -13.36 -5.69
C LEU A 134 6.01 -12.99 -4.22
N HIS A 135 5.50 -11.79 -3.96
CA HIS A 135 5.25 -11.32 -2.59
C HIS A 135 3.92 -11.83 -2.04
N LEU A 136 2.85 -11.75 -2.82
CA LEU A 136 1.50 -12.27 -2.59
C LEU A 136 0.69 -11.65 -1.44
N ASP A 137 1.23 -10.65 -0.75
CA ASP A 137 0.54 -9.93 0.34
C ASP A 137 0.83 -8.42 0.33
N ILE A 138 0.86 -7.81 -0.87
CA ILE A 138 1.07 -6.35 -0.99
C ILE A 138 -0.24 -5.65 -0.64
N LYS A 139 -0.22 -4.91 0.47
CA LYS A 139 -1.36 -4.17 1.01
C LYS A 139 -0.87 -2.99 1.85
N PRO A 140 -1.73 -2.00 2.19
CA PRO A 140 -1.29 -0.82 2.94
C PRO A 140 -0.56 -1.11 4.25
N SER A 141 -0.93 -2.16 4.99
CA SER A 141 -0.24 -2.52 6.23
C SER A 141 1.17 -3.06 6.02
N ASN A 142 1.48 -3.54 4.80
CA ASN A 142 2.77 -4.13 4.43
C ASN A 142 3.63 -3.16 3.59
N VAL A 143 3.25 -1.89 3.51
CA VAL A 143 4.07 -0.79 2.97
C VAL A 143 4.46 0.12 4.12
N LEU A 144 5.73 0.06 4.53
CA LEU A 144 6.29 0.87 5.63
C LEU A 144 7.04 2.08 5.09
N PHE A 145 7.33 3.06 5.96
CA PHE A 145 8.05 4.26 5.57
C PHE A 145 9.31 4.45 6.42
N ASP A 146 10.44 4.71 5.76
CA ASP A 146 11.69 5.08 6.41
C ASP A 146 11.72 6.57 6.80
N SER A 147 12.79 6.99 7.49
CA SER A 147 13.00 8.38 7.92
C SER A 147 13.09 9.40 6.77
N ALA A 148 13.44 8.95 5.56
CA ALA A 148 13.42 9.77 4.35
C ALA A 148 12.05 9.76 3.64
N ASN A 149 11.03 9.16 4.26
CA ASN A 149 9.69 9.02 3.71
C ASN A 149 9.61 8.16 2.43
N ARG A 150 10.59 7.25 2.21
CA ARG A 150 10.52 6.24 1.16
C ARG A 150 9.64 5.09 1.59
N ALA A 151 8.86 4.55 0.66
CA ALA A 151 8.09 3.34 0.91
C ALA A 151 8.95 2.08 0.73
N LEU A 152 8.77 1.12 1.65
CA LEU A 152 9.41 -0.18 1.64
C LEU A 152 8.36 -1.28 1.72
N VAL A 153 8.53 -2.31 0.91
CA VAL A 153 7.71 -3.53 0.96
C VAL A 153 8.15 -4.38 2.15
N ALA A 154 7.20 -4.83 2.96
CA ALA A 154 7.42 -5.59 4.19
C ALA A 154 6.54 -6.83 4.24
N ASP A 155 6.87 -7.75 5.14
CA ASP A 155 6.12 -8.98 5.46
C ASP A 155 6.07 -10.01 4.31
N PHE A 156 7.10 -10.82 4.25
CA PHE A 156 7.29 -11.90 3.27
C PHE A 156 6.63 -13.24 3.69
N GLY A 157 5.75 -13.20 4.68
CA GLY A 157 5.11 -14.41 5.23
C GLY A 157 4.25 -15.21 4.24
N GLN A 158 3.86 -14.60 3.12
CA GLN A 158 3.11 -15.23 2.03
C GLN A 158 3.95 -15.41 0.76
N SER A 159 5.22 -14.98 0.77
CA SER A 159 6.05 -15.00 -0.43
C SER A 159 6.38 -16.43 -0.87
N GLU A 160 6.36 -16.66 -2.17
CA GLU A 160 6.64 -17.95 -2.76
C GLU A 160 7.61 -17.82 -3.95
N VAL A 161 8.41 -18.86 -4.17
CA VAL A 161 9.30 -18.95 -5.33
C VAL A 161 8.48 -19.27 -6.57
N LEU A 162 8.73 -18.53 -7.66
CA LEU A 162 8.11 -18.81 -8.94
C LEU A 162 8.48 -20.21 -9.44
N GLY A 163 7.48 -21.02 -9.66
CA GLY A 163 7.63 -22.36 -10.24
C GLY A 163 7.89 -22.33 -11.76
N PRO A 164 8.02 -23.50 -12.36
CA PRO A 164 8.12 -23.62 -13.81
C PRO A 164 6.96 -22.91 -14.53
N GLY A 165 7.27 -22.18 -15.58
CA GLY A 165 6.27 -21.36 -16.30
C GLY A 165 5.87 -20.06 -15.63
N GLY A 166 6.54 -19.64 -14.54
CA GLY A 166 6.26 -18.37 -13.85
C GLY A 166 4.97 -18.38 -13.03
N VAL A 167 4.56 -19.53 -12.52
CA VAL A 167 3.30 -19.72 -11.78
C VAL A 167 3.58 -20.32 -10.40
N VAL A 168 2.85 -19.86 -9.42
CA VAL A 168 2.75 -20.46 -8.08
C VAL A 168 1.36 -21.05 -7.89
N THR A 169 1.26 -22.29 -7.42
CA THR A 169 -0.01 -23.02 -7.22
C THR A 169 -0.16 -23.47 -5.77
N GLY A 170 -1.37 -23.92 -5.40
CA GLY A 170 -1.65 -24.43 -4.05
C GLY A 170 -1.77 -23.33 -2.98
N LEU A 171 -2.04 -22.11 -3.39
CA LEU A 171 -2.15 -20.95 -2.52
C LEU A 171 -3.39 -21.03 -1.62
N ARG A 172 -3.20 -20.66 -0.36
CA ARG A 172 -4.29 -20.39 0.59
C ARG A 172 -4.29 -18.90 0.87
N MET A 173 -5.10 -18.16 0.11
CA MET A 173 -5.24 -16.72 0.30
C MET A 173 -6.61 -16.43 0.91
N TYR A 174 -6.64 -15.57 1.94
CA TYR A 174 -7.86 -15.28 2.71
C TYR A 174 -8.09 -13.77 2.92
N ASP A 175 -7.54 -12.90 2.05
CA ASP A 175 -7.64 -11.46 2.19
C ASP A 175 -8.44 -10.81 1.04
N ARG A 176 -8.94 -9.60 1.28
CA ARG A 176 -9.63 -8.73 0.32
C ARG A 176 -8.70 -8.22 -0.81
N ALA A 177 -7.40 -8.53 -0.73
CA ALA A 177 -6.41 -8.23 -1.75
C ALA A 177 -6.20 -9.37 -2.78
N ILE A 178 -7.04 -10.40 -2.75
CA ILE A 178 -6.92 -11.57 -3.64
C ILE A 178 -7.42 -11.21 -5.04
N PRO A 179 -6.60 -11.35 -6.11
CA PRO A 179 -7.04 -11.10 -7.47
C PRO A 179 -7.90 -12.23 -8.04
N PRO A 180 -8.66 -11.96 -9.12
CA PRO A 180 -9.59 -12.92 -9.72
C PRO A 180 -8.96 -14.27 -10.08
N GLU A 181 -7.76 -14.29 -10.66
CA GLU A 181 -7.07 -15.51 -11.08
C GLU A 181 -6.77 -16.46 -9.90
N CYS A 182 -6.49 -15.93 -8.74
CA CYS A 182 -6.25 -16.74 -7.54
C CYS A 182 -7.52 -17.44 -7.08
N PHE A 183 -8.67 -16.79 -7.20
CA PHE A 183 -9.98 -17.41 -6.91
C PHE A 183 -10.39 -18.43 -7.96
N LEU A 184 -10.10 -18.18 -9.23
CA LEU A 184 -10.51 -19.01 -10.34
C LEU A 184 -9.64 -20.26 -10.50
N HIS A 185 -8.32 -20.11 -10.32
CA HIS A 185 -7.34 -21.12 -10.68
C HIS A 185 -6.50 -21.61 -9.49
N GLY A 186 -6.61 -20.97 -8.31
CA GLY A 186 -5.73 -21.28 -7.17
C GLY A 186 -4.26 -21.04 -7.49
N ALA A 187 -3.98 -20.12 -8.40
CA ALA A 187 -2.65 -19.84 -8.93
C ALA A 187 -2.33 -18.34 -8.90
N ALA A 188 -1.06 -18.01 -8.70
CA ALA A 188 -0.55 -16.65 -8.74
C ALA A 188 0.59 -16.51 -9.76
N ILE A 189 0.71 -15.33 -10.31
CA ILE A 189 1.68 -14.93 -11.32
C ILE A 189 2.19 -13.51 -11.01
N VAL A 190 3.14 -12.99 -11.76
CA VAL A 190 3.62 -11.61 -11.61
C VAL A 190 2.47 -10.58 -11.58
N ALA A 191 1.47 -10.75 -12.45
CA ALA A 191 0.29 -9.87 -12.51
C ALA A 191 -0.56 -9.88 -11.22
N THR A 192 -0.44 -10.89 -10.37
CA THR A 192 -1.08 -10.98 -9.05
C THR A 192 -0.53 -9.89 -8.11
N ASP A 193 0.78 -9.78 -7.97
CA ASP A 193 1.40 -8.73 -7.17
C ASP A 193 1.10 -7.33 -7.74
N LEU A 194 1.09 -7.19 -9.07
CA LEU A 194 0.77 -5.90 -9.71
C LEU A 194 -0.68 -5.47 -9.49
N TYR A 195 -1.62 -6.42 -9.43
CA TYR A 195 -2.99 -6.14 -9.01
C TYR A 195 -3.03 -5.64 -7.55
N GLN A 196 -2.27 -6.28 -6.65
CA GLN A 196 -2.19 -5.87 -5.25
C GLN A 196 -1.57 -4.48 -5.08
N VAL A 197 -0.55 -4.12 -5.88
CA VAL A 197 -0.03 -2.73 -5.95
C VAL A 197 -1.10 -1.77 -6.44
N GLY A 198 -1.85 -2.14 -7.51
CA GLY A 198 -2.98 -1.36 -8.02
C GLY A 198 -4.05 -1.10 -6.96
N LEU A 199 -4.39 -2.13 -6.18
CA LEU A 199 -5.35 -2.03 -5.07
C LEU A 199 -4.82 -1.17 -3.93
N THR A 200 -3.53 -1.26 -3.62
CA THR A 200 -2.85 -0.43 -2.63
C THR A 200 -2.87 1.04 -3.05
N LEU A 201 -2.61 1.34 -4.32
CA LEU A 201 -2.74 2.70 -4.89
C LEU A 201 -4.19 3.20 -4.86
N TYR A 202 -5.17 2.34 -5.21
CA TYR A 202 -6.59 2.68 -5.14
C TYR A 202 -6.99 3.10 -3.72
N ARG A 203 -6.54 2.34 -2.71
CA ARG A 203 -6.76 2.67 -1.30
C ARG A 203 -6.03 3.95 -0.89
N ALA A 204 -4.80 4.14 -1.34
CA ALA A 204 -4.01 5.32 -1.03
C ALA A 204 -4.68 6.63 -1.49
N VAL A 205 -5.29 6.65 -2.69
CA VAL A 205 -5.91 7.88 -3.24
C VAL A 205 -7.35 8.09 -2.83
N ASN A 206 -8.04 7.06 -2.34
CA ASN A 206 -9.44 7.14 -1.88
C ASN A 206 -9.58 7.14 -0.36
N GLY A 207 -8.59 6.59 0.36
CA GLY A 207 -8.62 6.35 1.80
C GLY A 207 -9.28 5.01 2.19
N ASP A 208 -8.90 4.49 3.34
CA ASP A 208 -9.41 3.19 3.81
C ASP A 208 -10.89 3.23 4.19
N ARG A 209 -11.42 4.36 4.67
CA ARG A 209 -12.86 4.52 4.92
C ARG A 209 -13.68 4.32 3.65
N TRP A 210 -13.24 4.90 2.51
CA TRP A 210 -13.87 4.71 1.22
C TRP A 210 -13.85 3.25 0.77
N PHE A 211 -12.68 2.61 0.82
CA PHE A 211 -12.53 1.21 0.45
C PHE A 211 -13.39 0.29 1.34
N ASN A 212 -13.40 0.55 2.64
CA ASN A 212 -14.17 -0.25 3.59
C ASN A 212 -15.68 -0.03 3.49
N SER A 213 -16.13 1.10 2.93
CA SER A 213 -17.57 1.30 2.67
C SER A 213 -18.10 0.46 1.50
N GLN A 214 -17.23 -0.07 0.64
CA GLN A 214 -17.57 -0.98 -0.45
C GLN A 214 -17.61 -2.43 0.07
N GLN A 215 -18.70 -2.82 0.74
CA GLN A 215 -18.85 -4.17 1.30
C GLN A 215 -19.77 -4.99 0.39
N PRO A 216 -19.23 -5.84 -0.52
CA PRO A 216 -20.07 -6.76 -1.27
C PRO A 216 -20.58 -7.86 -0.35
N SER A 217 -21.79 -8.34 -0.60
CA SER A 217 -22.37 -9.48 0.12
C SER A 217 -21.60 -10.78 -0.13
N ASP A 218 -21.05 -10.95 -1.32
CA ASP A 218 -20.13 -12.02 -1.69
C ASP A 218 -18.87 -11.42 -2.32
N LEU A 219 -17.80 -11.36 -1.54
CA LEU A 219 -16.52 -10.81 -1.95
C LEU A 219 -15.91 -11.58 -3.13
N ARG A 220 -15.96 -12.91 -3.08
CA ARG A 220 -15.36 -13.75 -4.14
C ARG A 220 -16.02 -13.50 -5.49
N SER A 221 -17.35 -13.56 -5.53
CA SER A 221 -18.10 -13.30 -6.76
C SER A 221 -17.87 -11.87 -7.27
N ALA A 222 -17.86 -10.87 -6.39
CA ALA A 222 -17.63 -9.48 -6.76
C ALA A 222 -16.22 -9.23 -7.31
N VAL A 223 -15.18 -9.89 -6.77
CA VAL A 223 -13.82 -9.80 -7.31
C VAL A 223 -13.73 -10.48 -8.68
N ILE A 224 -14.29 -11.66 -8.83
CA ILE A 224 -14.27 -12.43 -10.10
C ILE A 224 -15.02 -11.67 -11.21
N SER A 225 -16.18 -11.07 -10.91
CA SER A 225 -16.94 -10.26 -11.89
C SER A 225 -16.25 -8.93 -12.19
N GLY A 226 -15.38 -8.45 -11.31
CA GLY A 226 -14.70 -7.15 -11.40
C GLY A 226 -15.54 -6.00 -10.85
N ASP A 227 -16.53 -6.29 -10.00
CA ASP A 227 -17.39 -5.32 -9.33
C ASP A 227 -16.78 -4.82 -8.00
N PHE A 228 -15.75 -5.49 -7.49
CA PHE A 228 -15.01 -5.07 -6.29
C PHE A 228 -13.50 -5.03 -6.53
N PRO A 229 -12.83 -3.92 -6.12
CA PRO A 229 -13.44 -2.64 -5.75
C PRO A 229 -14.14 -2.00 -6.96
N ASP A 230 -15.05 -1.03 -6.73
CA ASP A 230 -15.58 -0.24 -7.85
C ASP A 230 -14.46 0.58 -8.50
N ARG A 231 -13.92 0.05 -9.59
CA ARG A 231 -12.77 0.60 -10.32
C ARG A 231 -13.06 1.95 -10.98
N ASN A 232 -14.33 2.41 -10.99
CA ASN A 232 -14.74 3.69 -11.53
C ASN A 232 -14.95 4.75 -10.43
N ALA A 233 -15.04 4.31 -9.18
CA ALA A 233 -15.22 5.19 -8.04
C ALA A 233 -13.88 5.74 -7.54
N PHE A 234 -13.65 7.03 -7.72
CA PHE A 234 -12.46 7.74 -7.24
C PHE A 234 -12.86 9.03 -6.56
N ALA A 235 -12.08 9.43 -5.56
CA ALA A 235 -12.16 10.76 -4.98
C ALA A 235 -12.00 11.84 -6.08
N PRO A 236 -12.78 12.93 -6.05
CA PRO A 236 -12.94 13.84 -7.18
C PRO A 236 -11.64 14.54 -7.61
N HIS A 237 -10.68 14.72 -6.69
CA HIS A 237 -9.39 15.38 -6.93
C HIS A 237 -8.31 14.47 -7.56
N VAL A 238 -8.55 13.17 -7.68
CA VAL A 238 -7.59 12.23 -8.26
C VAL A 238 -7.47 12.47 -9.77
N PRO A 239 -6.25 12.70 -10.32
CA PRO A 239 -6.06 12.96 -11.75
C PRO A 239 -6.54 11.81 -12.64
N SER A 240 -7.13 12.15 -13.79
CA SER A 240 -7.71 11.16 -14.72
C SER A 240 -6.71 10.12 -15.19
N ARG A 241 -5.45 10.51 -15.46
CA ARG A 241 -4.38 9.58 -15.85
C ARG A 241 -4.07 8.59 -14.73
N LEU A 242 -4.01 9.03 -13.47
CA LEU A 242 -3.78 8.15 -12.32
C LEU A 242 -4.93 7.14 -12.15
N ARG A 243 -6.18 7.61 -12.29
CA ARG A 243 -7.36 6.73 -12.31
C ARG A 243 -7.27 5.66 -13.40
N THR A 244 -6.80 6.02 -14.60
CA THR A 244 -6.65 5.08 -15.72
C THR A 244 -5.59 4.01 -15.43
N VAL A 245 -4.43 4.40 -14.92
CA VAL A 245 -3.35 3.47 -14.55
C VAL A 245 -3.81 2.51 -13.46
N ILE A 246 -4.47 3.03 -12.40
CA ILE A 246 -5.01 2.17 -11.33
C ILE A 246 -6.08 1.21 -11.87
N ARG A 247 -7.01 1.67 -12.73
CA ARG A 247 -8.01 0.80 -13.37
C ARG A 247 -7.40 -0.32 -14.18
N GLN A 248 -6.35 -0.01 -14.95
CA GLN A 248 -5.64 -1.01 -15.75
C GLN A 248 -4.96 -2.07 -14.86
N ALA A 249 -4.33 -1.64 -13.75
CA ALA A 249 -3.74 -2.56 -12.80
C ALA A 249 -4.77 -3.47 -12.12
N LEU A 250 -5.99 -2.97 -11.92
CA LEU A 250 -7.12 -3.69 -11.31
C LEU A 250 -8.00 -4.43 -12.32
N ASP A 251 -7.57 -4.60 -13.58
CA ASP A 251 -8.40 -5.34 -14.52
C ASP A 251 -8.60 -6.78 -14.06
N LYS A 252 -9.82 -7.29 -14.21
CA LYS A 252 -10.14 -8.68 -13.85
C LYS A 252 -9.41 -9.69 -14.72
N ASP A 253 -9.16 -9.33 -15.97
CA ASP A 253 -8.35 -10.13 -16.90
C ASP A 253 -6.87 -9.78 -16.71
N HIS A 254 -6.11 -10.70 -16.16
CA HIS A 254 -4.68 -10.50 -15.91
C HIS A 254 -3.86 -10.27 -17.19
N THR A 255 -4.36 -10.69 -18.37
CA THR A 255 -3.67 -10.49 -19.66
C THR A 255 -3.75 -9.06 -20.18
N THR A 256 -4.75 -8.30 -19.72
CA THR A 256 -4.94 -6.87 -20.07
C THR A 256 -4.34 -5.93 -19.04
N ARG A 257 -3.86 -6.44 -17.91
CA ARG A 257 -3.18 -5.66 -16.88
C ARG A 257 -1.83 -5.13 -17.38
N ILE A 258 -1.28 -4.21 -16.61
CA ILE A 258 0.12 -3.79 -16.78
C ILE A 258 1.02 -5.01 -16.55
N PRO A 259 1.87 -5.42 -17.52
CA PRO A 259 2.48 -6.76 -17.51
C PRO A 259 3.67 -6.92 -16.57
N THR A 260 4.36 -5.81 -16.22
CA THR A 260 5.57 -5.84 -15.39
C THR A 260 5.64 -4.66 -14.44
N ALA A 261 6.41 -4.80 -13.35
CA ALA A 261 6.67 -3.68 -12.44
C ALA A 261 7.34 -2.50 -13.16
N THR A 262 8.23 -2.75 -14.14
CA THR A 262 8.85 -1.70 -14.95
C THR A 262 7.82 -0.94 -15.78
N ALA A 263 6.93 -1.63 -16.48
CA ALA A 263 5.87 -0.98 -17.26
C ALA A 263 4.93 -0.15 -16.36
N PHE A 264 4.69 -0.62 -15.13
CA PHE A 264 3.87 0.13 -14.18
C PHE A 264 4.61 1.38 -13.66
N ILE A 265 5.91 1.29 -13.38
CA ILE A 265 6.77 2.44 -13.05
C ILE A 265 6.69 3.48 -14.17
N ASP A 266 6.89 3.06 -15.43
CA ASP A 266 6.84 3.93 -16.59
C ASP A 266 5.47 4.64 -16.70
N ALA A 267 4.38 3.90 -16.52
CA ALA A 267 3.03 4.45 -16.54
C ALA A 267 2.80 5.51 -15.46
N LEU A 268 3.30 5.30 -14.24
CA LEU A 268 3.18 6.28 -13.14
C LEU A 268 4.07 7.51 -13.35
N THR A 269 5.29 7.34 -13.87
CA THR A 269 6.22 8.46 -14.11
C THR A 269 5.75 9.44 -15.18
N GLN A 270 4.89 9.00 -16.09
CA GLN A 270 4.29 9.85 -17.13
C GLN A 270 3.12 10.71 -16.61
N ILE A 271 2.75 10.60 -15.34
CA ILE A 271 1.63 11.35 -14.77
C ILE A 271 2.10 12.71 -14.26
N ALA A 272 1.72 13.77 -14.97
CA ALA A 272 1.90 15.13 -14.49
C ALA A 272 0.72 15.49 -13.55
N VAL A 273 1.05 16.07 -12.40
CA VAL A 273 0.07 16.59 -11.44
C VAL A 273 0.26 18.11 -11.36
N SER A 274 -0.70 18.87 -11.89
CA SER A 274 -0.63 20.33 -11.94
C SER A 274 -0.82 20.96 -10.57
N ILE A 275 -1.73 20.41 -9.78
CA ILE A 275 -1.99 20.81 -8.40
C ILE A 275 -2.07 19.54 -7.54
N ASP A 276 -1.20 19.46 -6.56
CA ASP A 276 -1.21 18.35 -5.60
C ASP A 276 -2.24 18.60 -4.49
N TRP A 277 -3.45 18.14 -4.73
CA TRP A 277 -4.56 18.34 -3.81
C TRP A 277 -4.46 17.42 -2.60
N ARG A 278 -4.50 18.03 -1.42
CA ARG A 278 -4.58 17.32 -0.13
C ARG A 278 -6.01 17.39 0.40
N GLN A 279 -6.60 16.25 0.60
CA GLN A 279 -7.90 16.13 1.25
C GLN A 279 -7.72 16.10 2.76
N SER A 280 -8.65 16.72 3.49
CA SER A 280 -8.79 16.61 4.95
C SER A 280 -10.26 16.56 5.34
N THR A 281 -10.59 15.68 6.28
CA THR A 281 -11.89 15.61 6.92
C THR A 281 -11.95 16.70 8.02
N VAL A 282 -12.79 17.71 7.83
CA VAL A 282 -12.94 18.84 8.76
C VAL A 282 -13.96 18.51 9.86
N GLY A 283 -14.97 17.72 9.53
CA GLY A 283 -16.03 17.29 10.43
C GLY A 283 -17.00 16.34 9.74
N PRO A 284 -18.07 15.92 10.41
CA PRO A 284 -19.06 15.04 9.81
C PRO A 284 -19.63 15.61 8.50
N GLY A 285 -19.36 14.91 7.38
CA GLY A 285 -19.79 15.34 6.05
C GLY A 285 -19.07 16.56 5.47
N HIS A 286 -18.14 17.18 6.21
CA HIS A 286 -17.36 18.32 5.75
C HIS A 286 -15.97 17.88 5.32
N VAL A 287 -15.68 18.02 4.04
CA VAL A 287 -14.38 17.67 3.43
C VAL A 287 -13.78 18.91 2.77
N ARG A 288 -12.51 19.10 2.98
CA ARG A 288 -11.71 20.20 2.42
C ARG A 288 -10.55 19.66 1.58
N TRP A 289 -10.33 20.29 0.45
CA TRP A 289 -9.12 20.07 -0.37
C TRP A 289 -8.32 21.35 -0.43
N THR A 290 -7.02 21.23 -0.16
CA THR A 290 -6.07 22.35 -0.31
C THR A 290 -5.03 21.98 -1.36
N GLY A 291 -4.67 22.93 -2.19
CA GLY A 291 -3.65 22.73 -3.22
C GLY A 291 -3.06 24.06 -3.66
N THR A 292 -1.81 24.04 -4.08
CA THR A 292 -1.11 25.27 -4.52
C THR A 292 -0.61 25.05 -5.95
N PRO A 293 -1.17 25.78 -6.94
CA PRO A 293 -0.64 25.81 -8.28
C PRO A 293 0.75 26.46 -8.28
N LEU A 294 1.63 26.03 -9.19
CA LEU A 294 2.97 26.57 -9.30
C LEU A 294 2.92 28.10 -9.59
N GLY A 295 3.60 28.88 -8.76
CA GLY A 295 3.69 30.34 -8.91
C GLY A 295 2.40 31.12 -8.67
N ARG A 296 1.40 30.51 -8.02
CA ARG A 296 0.10 31.14 -7.72
C ARG A 296 -0.28 30.99 -6.25
N ALA A 297 -1.29 31.74 -5.83
CA ALA A 297 -1.89 31.58 -4.50
C ALA A 297 -2.51 30.21 -4.33
N GLY A 298 -2.52 29.69 -3.11
CA GLY A 298 -3.17 28.44 -2.76
C GLY A 298 -4.67 28.48 -3.07
N LEU A 299 -5.22 27.32 -3.32
CA LEU A 299 -6.65 27.09 -3.50
C LEU A 299 -7.19 26.19 -2.40
N GLU A 300 -8.41 26.47 -2.01
CA GLU A 300 -9.17 25.70 -1.05
C GLU A 300 -10.55 25.39 -1.64
N VAL A 301 -10.92 24.13 -1.70
CA VAL A 301 -12.25 23.65 -2.11
C VAL A 301 -12.89 22.99 -0.91
N ASP A 302 -14.09 23.44 -0.56
CA ASP A 302 -14.88 22.88 0.52
C ASP A 302 -16.14 22.20 -0.01
N LEU A 303 -16.41 21.00 0.50
CA LEU A 303 -17.69 20.35 0.50
C LEU A 303 -18.23 20.42 1.92
N ALA A 304 -19.18 21.31 2.20
CA ALA A 304 -19.73 21.53 3.52
C ALA A 304 -21.20 21.08 3.61
N PRO A 305 -21.63 20.43 4.70
CA PRO A 305 -23.03 20.09 4.91
C PRO A 305 -23.87 21.35 5.11
N ASN A 306 -25.05 21.36 4.53
CA ASN A 306 -26.09 22.37 4.66
C ASN A 306 -27.44 21.68 4.95
N GLY A 307 -27.74 21.38 6.19
CA GLY A 307 -28.86 20.53 6.59
C GLY A 307 -28.69 19.10 6.01
N SER A 308 -29.64 18.66 5.20
CA SER A 308 -29.59 17.37 4.48
C SER A 308 -28.88 17.44 3.11
N ARG A 309 -28.33 18.60 2.78
CA ARG A 309 -27.72 18.91 1.49
C ARG A 309 -26.27 19.37 1.67
N TYR A 310 -25.63 19.76 0.56
CA TYR A 310 -24.23 20.15 0.53
C TYR A 310 -24.02 21.41 -0.30
N ASP A 311 -23.06 22.21 0.15
CA ASP A 311 -22.52 23.36 -0.54
C ASP A 311 -21.08 23.11 -0.98
N VAL A 312 -20.74 23.53 -2.20
CA VAL A 312 -19.36 23.52 -2.71
C VAL A 312 -18.89 24.94 -2.88
N THR A 313 -17.79 25.30 -2.20
CA THR A 313 -17.20 26.65 -2.27
C THR A 313 -15.70 26.55 -2.60
N ILE A 314 -15.17 27.56 -3.28
CA ILE A 314 -13.77 27.63 -3.70
C ILE A 314 -13.20 28.98 -3.28
N HIS A 315 -12.06 28.95 -2.59
CA HIS A 315 -11.39 30.15 -2.11
C HIS A 315 -9.94 30.18 -2.60
N THR A 316 -9.44 31.38 -2.87
CA THR A 316 -8.02 31.61 -2.96
C THR A 316 -7.47 31.87 -1.57
N VAL A 317 -6.38 31.22 -1.21
CA VAL A 317 -5.74 31.33 0.10
C VAL A 317 -4.38 32.00 -0.07
N THR A 318 -4.14 33.10 0.62
CA THR A 318 -2.85 33.76 0.75
C THR A 318 -2.33 33.63 2.17
N SER A 319 -1.08 33.96 2.41
CA SER A 319 -0.48 33.91 3.77
C SER A 319 -1.20 34.79 4.79
N THR A 320 -1.99 35.78 4.33
CA THR A 320 -2.64 36.77 5.21
C THR A 320 -4.16 36.78 5.15
N ALA A 321 -4.79 36.18 4.15
CA ALA A 321 -6.25 36.22 4.01
C ALA A 321 -6.82 35.08 3.19
N ARG A 322 -7.94 34.51 3.69
CA ARG A 322 -8.84 33.68 2.89
C ARG A 322 -9.77 34.60 2.11
N ARG A 323 -9.77 34.51 0.79
CA ARG A 323 -10.61 35.35 -0.08
C ARG A 323 -11.50 34.51 -0.97
N ALA A 324 -12.79 34.79 -0.97
CA ALA A 324 -13.72 34.34 -2.00
C ALA A 324 -13.34 35.00 -3.34
N LYS A 325 -13.22 34.23 -4.43
CA LYS A 325 -12.63 34.82 -5.60
C LYS A 325 -13.16 34.39 -6.92
N GLN A 326 -12.46 34.71 -7.97
CA GLN A 326 -12.67 34.54 -9.38
C GLN A 326 -13.35 33.23 -9.83
N GLN A 327 -13.35 32.21 -8.95
CA GLN A 327 -14.02 30.92 -9.13
C GLN A 327 -15.48 30.88 -8.61
N ALA A 328 -16.07 32.01 -8.26
CA ALA A 328 -17.45 32.06 -7.75
C ALA A 328 -18.48 31.42 -8.71
N ALA A 329 -18.19 31.41 -10.01
CA ALA A 329 -19.01 30.68 -10.99
C ALA A 329 -19.05 29.17 -10.78
N LEU A 330 -18.07 28.58 -10.09
CA LEU A 330 -18.00 27.17 -9.71
C LEU A 330 -18.63 26.90 -8.34
N TRP A 331 -19.08 27.91 -7.60
CA TRP A 331 -19.79 27.73 -6.35
C TRP A 331 -21.18 27.19 -6.60
N LYS A 332 -21.59 26.22 -5.81
CA LYS A 332 -22.96 25.70 -5.85
C LYS A 332 -23.40 25.32 -4.45
N SER A 333 -24.65 25.65 -4.17
CA SER A 333 -25.31 25.36 -2.90
C SER A 333 -26.49 24.43 -3.08
N ASP A 334 -26.98 23.89 -1.98
CA ASP A 334 -28.24 23.13 -1.91
C ASP A 334 -28.26 21.89 -2.84
N MET A 335 -27.14 21.15 -2.88
CA MET A 335 -27.01 19.95 -3.72
C MET A 335 -27.25 18.67 -2.91
N THR A 336 -27.84 17.66 -3.55
CA THR A 336 -27.78 16.30 -3.02
C THR A 336 -26.32 15.80 -3.05
N ASN A 337 -25.98 14.85 -2.20
CA ASN A 337 -24.63 14.29 -2.12
C ASN A 337 -24.08 13.90 -3.51
N ARG A 338 -24.86 13.12 -4.30
CA ARG A 338 -24.48 12.73 -5.66
C ARG A 338 -24.18 13.93 -6.57
N LYS A 339 -25.06 14.94 -6.59
CA LYS A 339 -24.86 16.15 -7.39
C LYS A 339 -23.64 16.95 -6.96
N ALA A 340 -23.34 16.97 -5.66
CA ALA A 340 -22.16 17.64 -5.12
C ALA A 340 -20.87 16.95 -5.59
N TYR A 341 -20.79 15.63 -5.54
CA TYR A 341 -19.64 14.88 -6.06
C TYR A 341 -19.48 14.99 -7.58
N ASP A 342 -20.58 14.96 -8.35
CA ASP A 342 -20.56 15.22 -9.80
C ASP A 342 -20.03 16.63 -10.10
N HIS A 343 -20.42 17.60 -9.28
CA HIS A 343 -19.94 18.98 -9.41
C HIS A 343 -18.46 19.10 -9.04
N LEU A 344 -18.00 18.48 -7.96
CA LEU A 344 -16.58 18.44 -7.57
C LEU A 344 -15.71 17.85 -8.68
N ASN A 345 -16.12 16.78 -9.35
CA ASN A 345 -15.40 16.25 -10.51
C ASN A 345 -15.23 17.27 -11.64
N LYS A 346 -16.22 18.18 -11.86
CA LYS A 346 -16.09 19.29 -12.81
C LYS A 346 -15.13 20.36 -12.29
N VAL A 347 -15.26 20.73 -11.02
CA VAL A 347 -14.39 21.71 -10.35
C VAL A 347 -12.91 21.30 -10.47
N PHE A 348 -12.57 20.09 -10.05
CA PHE A 348 -11.18 19.62 -10.11
C PHE A 348 -10.65 19.48 -11.54
N ARG A 349 -11.51 19.16 -12.52
CA ARG A 349 -11.12 19.16 -13.94
C ARG A 349 -10.79 20.56 -14.48
N VAL A 350 -11.47 21.59 -13.99
CA VAL A 350 -11.23 22.99 -14.42
C VAL A 350 -10.00 23.58 -13.71
N LEU A 351 -9.75 23.17 -12.48
CA LEU A 351 -8.64 23.70 -11.66
C LEU A 351 -7.30 23.00 -11.93
N SER A 352 -7.33 21.75 -12.47
CA SER A 352 -6.13 20.91 -12.70
C SER A 352 -5.43 21.20 -14.00
#